data_0ea0d387b76b8e53daf5f2059d3730ba
#
_entry.id   0ea0d387b76b8e53daf5f2059d3730ba
#
_cell.length_a   1.000
_cell.length_b   1.000
_cell.length_c   1.000
_cell.angle_alpha   90.00
_cell.angle_beta   90.00
_cell.angle_gamma   90.00
#
_symmetry.space_group_name_H-M   'P 1'
#
loop_
_entity.id
_entity.type
_entity.pdbx_description
1 polymer ?
#
loop_
_entity_poly.entity_id
_entity_poly.type
_entity_poly.pdbx_seq_one_letter_code
_entity_poly.pdbx_strand_id
1 'polypeptide(L)'
;MKRSSPPPLLILAALSAICLLASAPAPPVAAAVRPASNAQLVDLRQLSGEIGFYHWPSRSPVKILRPFNPPASPWGSGHRGVDLHIPAGSEVYSAREGTVFFVGTIAGSPSISIKHSALIRTTYTPVKSDLTVGTAVAAGQKIGTLQAGHPGLHFGAKIDDHHYLNPLLLIFGPIRLLPDP
;
A
#
# COMPACT_ATOMS: atom_id res chain seq x y z
N MET A 1 -28.71 77.66 -32.84
CA MET A 1 -28.21 77.84 -31.49
C MET A 1 -29.39 77.90 -30.54
N LYS A 2 -29.68 76.80 -29.83
CA LYS A 2 -30.69 76.80 -28.75
C LYS A 2 -30.06 76.00 -27.58
N ARG A 3 -29.80 76.69 -26.49
CA ARG A 3 -29.34 76.14 -25.22
C ARG A 3 -30.59 75.59 -24.51
N SER A 4 -30.61 74.34 -24.13
CA SER A 4 -31.61 73.72 -23.25
C SER A 4 -31.00 73.51 -21.88
N SER A 5 -31.63 74.07 -20.87
CA SER A 5 -31.30 73.97 -19.45
C SER A 5 -31.66 72.58 -18.88
N PRO A 6 -30.93 72.08 -17.88
CA PRO A 6 -31.28 70.81 -17.23
C PRO A 6 -32.38 71.03 -16.16
N PRO A 7 -33.17 69.96 -15.85
CA PRO A 7 -34.21 70.00 -14.81
C PRO A 7 -33.63 69.80 -13.41
N PRO A 8 -34.37 70.20 -12.36
CA PRO A 8 -33.90 70.18 -10.98
C PRO A 8 -33.85 68.80 -10.35
N LEU A 9 -32.86 68.61 -9.50
CA LEU A 9 -32.57 67.45 -8.71
C LEU A 9 -33.57 67.31 -7.55
N LEU A 10 -34.37 66.27 -7.56
CA LEU A 10 -35.19 65.84 -6.43
C LEU A 10 -34.37 65.03 -5.46
N ILE A 11 -34.08 65.55 -4.28
CA ILE A 11 -33.44 64.86 -3.19
C ILE A 11 -34.47 63.98 -2.47
N LEU A 12 -34.37 62.70 -2.66
CA LEU A 12 -35.17 61.71 -1.91
C LEU A 12 -34.30 61.22 -0.73
N ALA A 13 -34.70 61.60 0.47
CA ALA A 13 -34.07 61.12 1.71
C ALA A 13 -34.55 59.68 1.97
N ALA A 14 -33.65 58.72 1.79
CA ALA A 14 -33.91 57.34 2.20
C ALA A 14 -33.39 57.13 3.64
N LEU A 15 -34.34 56.86 4.56
CA LEU A 15 -34.02 56.37 5.90
C LEU A 15 -33.44 54.97 5.81
N SER A 16 -32.17 54.83 6.10
CA SER A 16 -31.50 53.52 6.24
C SER A 16 -31.81 52.97 7.63
N ALA A 17 -32.67 51.97 7.72
CA ALA A 17 -32.78 51.14 8.92
C ALA A 17 -31.58 50.16 8.97
N ILE A 18 -30.67 50.42 9.90
CA ILE A 18 -29.56 49.48 10.19
C ILE A 18 -30.13 48.33 10.99
N CYS A 19 -30.33 47.21 10.33
CA CYS A 19 -30.64 45.93 10.99
C CYS A 19 -29.33 45.30 11.51
N LEU A 20 -29.05 45.45 12.81
CA LEU A 20 -27.98 44.70 13.48
C LEU A 20 -28.32 43.23 13.51
N LEU A 21 -27.86 42.48 12.54
CA LEU A 21 -27.85 41.02 12.62
C LEU A 21 -26.69 40.61 13.55
N ALA A 22 -27.03 40.24 14.77
CA ALA A 22 -26.10 39.59 15.70
C ALA A 22 -25.72 38.23 15.09
N SER A 23 -24.50 38.15 14.59
CA SER A 23 -23.92 36.86 14.16
C SER A 23 -23.62 36.04 15.41
N ALA A 24 -24.39 35.00 15.68
CA ALA A 24 -24.07 34.00 16.66
C ALA A 24 -22.76 33.30 16.25
N PRO A 25 -21.80 33.05 17.18
CA PRO A 25 -20.63 32.29 16.87
C PRO A 25 -21.04 30.87 16.46
N ALA A 26 -20.57 30.40 15.31
CA ALA A 26 -20.76 29.03 14.88
C ALA A 26 -20.15 28.07 15.94
N PRO A 27 -20.83 26.96 16.28
CA PRO A 27 -20.25 25.99 17.19
C PRO A 27 -18.95 25.46 16.61
N PRO A 28 -17.93 25.16 17.46
CA PRO A 28 -16.70 24.57 16.97
C PRO A 28 -17.05 23.26 16.28
N VAL A 29 -16.75 23.18 14.99
CA VAL A 29 -16.79 21.92 14.25
C VAL A 29 -15.79 21.02 14.95
N ALA A 30 -16.27 20.13 15.82
CA ALA A 30 -15.48 19.03 16.31
C ALA A 30 -14.94 18.33 15.05
N ALA A 31 -13.64 18.47 14.83
CA ALA A 31 -12.95 17.75 13.79
C ALA A 31 -13.22 16.28 14.09
N ALA A 32 -14.20 15.70 13.41
CA ALA A 32 -14.40 14.28 13.43
C ALA A 32 -13.05 13.70 12.98
N VAL A 33 -12.34 13.10 13.92
CA VAL A 33 -11.19 12.25 13.63
C VAL A 33 -11.76 11.17 12.73
N ARG A 34 -11.66 11.43 11.42
CA ARG A 34 -11.90 10.38 10.43
C ARG A 34 -10.92 9.28 10.79
N PRO A 35 -11.39 8.07 11.11
CA PRO A 35 -10.47 6.96 11.22
C PRO A 35 -9.69 6.96 9.92
N ALA A 36 -8.38 6.96 10.02
CA ALA A 36 -7.46 6.88 8.90
C ALA A 36 -8.04 5.84 7.96
N SER A 37 -8.29 6.29 6.73
CA SER A 37 -8.91 5.59 5.61
C SER A 37 -9.02 4.08 5.78
N ASN A 38 -10.07 3.46 5.23
CA ASN A 38 -10.26 2.02 4.99
C ASN A 38 -9.07 1.35 4.28
N ALA A 39 -7.85 1.79 4.57
CA ALA A 39 -6.62 1.11 4.28
C ALA A 39 -6.65 -0.20 5.08
N GLN A 40 -7.41 -1.17 4.54
CA GLN A 40 -7.14 -2.57 4.70
C GLN A 40 -7.32 -3.16 6.10
N LEU A 41 -8.51 -3.09 6.64
CA LEU A 41 -8.97 -4.17 7.49
C LEU A 41 -9.19 -5.40 6.60
N VAL A 42 -8.09 -5.99 6.13
CA VAL A 42 -8.12 -7.35 5.64
C VAL A 42 -8.65 -8.19 6.78
N ASP A 43 -9.75 -8.88 6.57
CA ASP A 43 -10.26 -9.80 7.57
C ASP A 43 -9.21 -10.89 7.80
N LEU A 44 -8.41 -10.74 8.86
CA LEU A 44 -7.36 -11.70 9.24
C LEU A 44 -7.93 -13.10 9.46
N ARG A 45 -9.26 -13.23 9.65
CA ARG A 45 -9.94 -14.52 9.74
C ARG A 45 -9.92 -15.25 8.41
N GLN A 46 -10.05 -14.54 7.27
CA GLN A 46 -9.93 -15.14 5.94
C GLN A 46 -8.51 -15.61 5.65
N LEU A 47 -7.52 -15.04 6.32
CA LEU A 47 -6.11 -15.38 6.16
C LEU A 47 -5.61 -16.39 7.20
N SER A 48 -6.45 -16.91 8.08
CA SER A 48 -6.02 -17.80 9.15
C SER A 48 -5.29 -19.06 8.66
N GLY A 49 -5.62 -19.56 7.47
CA GLY A 49 -4.93 -20.67 6.80
C GLY A 49 -3.66 -20.30 6.03
N GLU A 50 -3.34 -18.98 5.96
CA GLU A 50 -2.19 -18.48 5.23
C GLU A 50 -1.08 -17.97 6.17
N ILE A 51 -1.46 -17.48 7.34
CA ILE A 51 -0.57 -16.80 8.28
C ILE A 51 0.32 -17.81 9.02
N GLY A 52 1.65 -17.61 8.97
CA GLY A 52 2.61 -18.46 9.67
C GLY A 52 3.03 -19.72 8.91
N PHE A 53 2.61 -19.88 7.65
CA PHE A 53 2.92 -21.07 6.83
C PHE A 53 3.88 -20.80 5.68
N TYR A 54 4.48 -19.61 5.62
CA TYR A 54 5.42 -19.25 4.56
C TYR A 54 6.86 -19.27 5.07
N HIS A 55 7.78 -19.59 4.18
CA HIS A 55 9.20 -19.61 4.44
C HIS A 55 9.89 -18.33 3.99
N TRP A 56 11.07 -18.10 4.54
CA TRP A 56 11.93 -17.02 4.07
C TRP A 56 12.42 -17.30 2.64
N PRO A 57 12.37 -16.29 1.74
CA PRO A 57 12.89 -16.45 0.38
C PRO A 57 14.38 -16.71 0.29
N SER A 58 15.10 -16.53 1.39
CA SER A 58 16.52 -16.83 1.62
C SER A 58 16.75 -18.20 2.26
N ARG A 59 15.69 -19.01 2.49
CA ARG A 59 15.66 -20.25 3.31
C ARG A 59 15.95 -20.07 4.80
N SER A 60 16.52 -18.95 5.20
CA SER A 60 16.79 -18.61 6.61
C SER A 60 16.43 -17.17 6.89
N PRO A 61 16.18 -16.80 8.17
CA PRO A 61 15.94 -15.41 8.56
C PRO A 61 17.11 -14.51 8.17
N VAL A 62 16.79 -13.33 7.64
CA VAL A 62 17.74 -12.28 7.26
C VAL A 62 17.32 -10.93 7.80
N LYS A 63 18.27 -9.99 7.85
CA LYS A 63 17.99 -8.61 8.28
C LYS A 63 16.98 -7.96 7.34
N ILE A 64 16.00 -7.25 7.91
CA ILE A 64 15.08 -6.38 7.18
C ILE A 64 15.76 -5.02 7.01
N LEU A 65 15.97 -4.60 5.77
CA LEU A 65 16.56 -3.31 5.42
C LEU A 65 15.51 -2.21 5.41
N ARG A 66 14.32 -2.51 4.92
CA ARG A 66 13.20 -1.59 4.86
C ARG A 66 11.91 -2.32 5.20
N PRO A 67 11.16 -1.85 6.23
CA PRO A 67 9.91 -2.48 6.63
C PRO A 67 8.76 -2.17 5.67
N PHE A 68 7.69 -2.94 5.81
CA PHE A 68 6.42 -2.67 5.15
C PHE A 68 5.83 -1.35 5.66
N ASN A 69 5.45 -0.48 4.73
CA ASN A 69 4.81 0.81 5.00
C ASN A 69 3.84 1.13 3.87
N PRO A 70 2.63 0.56 3.89
CA PRO A 70 1.69 0.69 2.79
C PRO A 70 1.27 2.14 2.58
N PRO A 71 1.09 2.60 1.33
CA PRO A 71 0.63 3.94 1.07
C PRO A 71 -0.82 4.13 1.53
N ALA A 72 -1.17 5.36 1.92
CA ALA A 72 -2.53 5.73 2.32
C ALA A 72 -3.56 5.68 1.16
N SER A 73 -3.08 5.65 -0.09
CA SER A 73 -3.89 5.51 -1.29
C SER A 73 -3.23 4.56 -2.29
N PRO A 74 -3.97 3.97 -3.26
CA PRO A 74 -3.41 3.00 -4.21
C PRO A 74 -2.19 3.50 -4.97
N TRP A 75 -2.12 4.80 -5.26
CA TRP A 75 -1.03 5.46 -6.00
C TRP A 75 -0.07 6.25 -5.12
N GLY A 76 -0.31 6.28 -3.81
CA GLY A 76 0.49 7.02 -2.85
C GLY A 76 1.92 6.46 -2.71
N SER A 77 2.81 7.32 -2.18
CA SER A 77 4.15 6.91 -1.76
C SER A 77 4.06 5.96 -0.57
N GLY A 78 4.88 4.92 -0.59
CA GLY A 78 4.91 3.90 0.47
C GLY A 78 5.85 2.75 0.10
N HIS A 79 5.83 1.69 0.92
CA HIS A 79 6.59 0.48 0.69
C HIS A 79 5.66 -0.74 0.78
N ARG A 80 5.36 -1.35 -0.36
CA ARG A 80 4.33 -2.39 -0.53
C ARG A 80 4.84 -3.81 -0.26
N GLY A 81 5.98 -3.92 0.40
CA GLY A 81 6.63 -5.17 0.78
C GLY A 81 7.67 -4.90 1.85
N VAL A 82 8.62 -5.79 1.99
CA VAL A 82 9.82 -5.65 2.84
C VAL A 82 11.06 -5.81 1.99
N ASP A 83 12.12 -5.07 2.28
CA ASP A 83 13.42 -5.27 1.64
C ASP A 83 14.30 -6.12 2.56
N LEU A 84 14.71 -7.26 2.06
CA LEU A 84 15.48 -8.28 2.77
C LEU A 84 16.95 -8.20 2.38
N HIS A 85 17.85 -8.24 3.37
CA HIS A 85 19.28 -8.22 3.14
C HIS A 85 19.76 -9.53 2.54
N ILE A 86 19.68 -9.63 1.22
CA ILE A 86 20.17 -10.76 0.43
C ILE A 86 21.13 -10.18 -0.61
N PRO A 87 22.37 -10.67 -0.72
CA PRO A 87 23.33 -10.19 -1.71
C PRO A 87 22.90 -10.48 -3.15
N ALA A 88 23.22 -9.59 -4.08
CA ALA A 88 23.04 -9.86 -5.51
C ALA A 88 23.81 -11.12 -5.92
N GLY A 89 23.24 -11.89 -6.84
CA GLY A 89 23.76 -13.20 -7.25
C GLY A 89 23.27 -14.38 -6.40
N SER A 90 22.62 -14.10 -5.26
CA SER A 90 22.04 -15.16 -4.42
C SER A 90 20.83 -15.81 -5.07
N GLU A 91 20.61 -17.08 -4.76
CA GLU A 91 19.39 -17.77 -5.14
C GLU A 91 18.20 -17.29 -4.31
N VAL A 92 17.06 -17.18 -4.96
CA VAL A 92 15.79 -16.81 -4.34
C VAL A 92 14.82 -17.97 -4.45
N TYR A 93 14.08 -18.22 -3.37
CA TYR A 93 13.25 -19.39 -3.22
C TYR A 93 11.79 -19.00 -3.01
N SER A 94 10.86 -19.85 -3.49
CA SER A 94 9.43 -19.66 -3.27
C SER A 94 9.12 -19.78 -1.78
N ALA A 95 8.41 -18.81 -1.25
CA ALA A 95 8.05 -18.78 0.17
C ALA A 95 7.05 -19.89 0.56
N ARG A 96 6.26 -20.41 -0.40
CA ARG A 96 5.34 -21.52 -0.25
C ARG A 96 5.12 -22.19 -1.61
N GLU A 97 4.50 -23.38 -1.65
CA GLU A 97 4.05 -24.00 -2.91
C GLU A 97 3.06 -23.08 -3.64
N GLY A 98 3.00 -23.20 -4.96
CA GLY A 98 2.10 -22.40 -5.77
C GLY A 98 2.35 -22.52 -7.26
N THR A 99 1.85 -21.54 -8.00
CA THR A 99 1.99 -21.49 -9.47
C THR A 99 2.58 -20.14 -9.86
N VAL A 100 3.52 -20.13 -10.76
CA VAL A 100 4.08 -18.90 -11.34
C VAL A 100 2.96 -18.10 -12.01
N PHE A 101 2.68 -16.94 -11.46
CA PHE A 101 1.63 -16.04 -11.96
C PHE A 101 2.17 -15.01 -12.95
N PHE A 102 3.40 -14.56 -12.75
CA PHE A 102 4.04 -13.55 -13.58
C PHE A 102 5.55 -13.73 -13.58
N VAL A 103 6.16 -13.57 -14.75
CA VAL A 103 7.60 -13.40 -14.93
C VAL A 103 7.80 -12.30 -15.95
N GLY A 104 8.58 -11.29 -15.62
CA GLY A 104 8.80 -10.13 -16.50
C GLY A 104 9.47 -8.99 -15.78
N THR A 105 9.21 -7.77 -16.24
CA THR A 105 9.79 -6.54 -15.69
C THR A 105 8.69 -5.70 -15.04
N ILE A 106 8.92 -5.26 -13.79
CA ILE A 106 8.07 -4.33 -13.06
C ILE A 106 8.92 -3.10 -12.72
N ALA A 107 8.48 -1.93 -13.17
CA ALA A 107 9.20 -0.66 -12.98
C ALA A 107 10.70 -0.73 -13.33
N GLY A 108 11.04 -1.39 -14.44
CA GLY A 108 12.41 -1.53 -14.90
C GLY A 108 13.22 -2.66 -14.25
N SER A 109 12.66 -3.40 -13.29
CA SER A 109 13.34 -4.46 -12.55
C SER A 109 12.77 -5.84 -12.88
N PRO A 110 13.60 -6.88 -13.13
CA PRO A 110 13.14 -8.23 -13.36
C PRO A 110 12.40 -8.75 -12.12
N SER A 111 11.28 -9.39 -12.32
CA SER A 111 10.39 -9.79 -11.24
C SER A 111 9.68 -11.10 -11.53
N ILE A 112 9.43 -11.88 -10.49
CA ILE A 112 8.59 -13.07 -10.52
C ILE A 112 7.52 -12.97 -9.45
N SER A 113 6.30 -13.40 -9.75
CA SER A 113 5.21 -13.53 -8.78
C SER A 113 4.68 -14.96 -8.75
N ILE A 114 4.41 -15.45 -7.55
CA ILE A 114 3.85 -16.78 -7.31
C ILE A 114 2.47 -16.63 -6.69
N LYS A 115 1.47 -17.28 -7.27
CA LYS A 115 0.13 -17.41 -6.69
C LYS A 115 0.08 -18.68 -5.85
N HIS A 116 -0.12 -18.52 -4.54
CA HIS A 116 -0.12 -19.63 -3.59
C HIS A 116 -1.50 -20.18 -3.30
N SER A 117 -2.52 -19.31 -3.33
CA SER A 117 -3.91 -19.67 -3.08
C SER A 117 -4.85 -18.75 -3.88
N ALA A 118 -6.15 -18.89 -3.67
CA ALA A 118 -7.12 -17.93 -4.20
C ALA A 118 -6.86 -16.49 -3.66
N LEU A 119 -6.30 -16.40 -2.46
CA LEU A 119 -6.14 -15.13 -1.73
C LEU A 119 -4.74 -14.55 -1.82
N ILE A 120 -3.67 -15.36 -1.85
CA ILE A 120 -2.30 -14.86 -1.66
C ILE A 120 -1.45 -15.01 -2.91
N ARG A 121 -0.82 -13.89 -3.28
CA ARG A 121 0.23 -13.83 -4.30
C ARG A 121 1.45 -13.11 -3.72
N THR A 122 2.63 -13.74 -3.81
CA THR A 122 3.90 -13.09 -3.46
C THR A 122 4.63 -12.61 -4.71
N THR A 123 5.47 -11.59 -4.54
CA THR A 123 6.30 -11.00 -5.60
C THR A 123 7.72 -10.81 -5.10
N TYR A 124 8.68 -11.11 -5.97
CA TYR A 124 10.11 -11.09 -5.71
C TYR A 124 10.80 -10.21 -6.74
N THR A 125 11.47 -9.14 -6.32
CA THR A 125 12.12 -8.12 -7.16
C THR A 125 13.44 -7.66 -6.51
N PRO A 126 14.53 -7.45 -7.25
CA PRO A 126 14.77 -7.79 -8.65
C PRO A 126 15.23 -9.25 -8.79
N VAL A 127 14.45 -10.11 -9.38
CA VAL A 127 14.76 -11.53 -9.54
C VAL A 127 14.65 -11.92 -11.02
N LYS A 128 15.78 -12.40 -11.58
CA LYS A 128 15.80 -13.05 -12.90
C LYS A 128 15.39 -14.51 -12.73
N SER A 129 14.38 -14.93 -13.45
CA SER A 129 13.86 -16.30 -13.44
C SER A 129 13.82 -16.88 -14.85
N ASP A 130 14.11 -18.17 -14.95
CA ASP A 130 13.98 -18.94 -16.19
C ASP A 130 12.66 -19.76 -16.21
N LEU A 131 11.82 -19.62 -15.15
CA LEU A 131 10.51 -20.24 -15.08
C LEU A 131 9.53 -19.52 -15.99
N THR A 132 8.47 -20.23 -16.39
CA THR A 132 7.39 -19.68 -17.22
C THR A 132 6.09 -19.58 -16.42
N VAL A 133 5.21 -18.66 -16.80
CA VAL A 133 3.87 -18.54 -16.22
C VAL A 133 3.12 -19.87 -16.34
N GLY A 134 2.43 -20.28 -15.28
CA GLY A 134 1.75 -21.56 -15.17
C GLY A 134 2.60 -22.70 -14.59
N THR A 135 3.93 -22.52 -14.42
CA THR A 135 4.79 -23.53 -13.80
C THR A 135 4.43 -23.70 -12.33
N ALA A 136 4.17 -24.95 -11.90
CA ALA A 136 4.01 -25.27 -10.49
C ALA A 136 5.38 -25.24 -9.77
N VAL A 137 5.40 -24.69 -8.56
CA VAL A 137 6.59 -24.63 -7.70
C VAL A 137 6.28 -25.14 -6.31
N ALA A 138 7.23 -25.85 -5.71
CA ALA A 138 7.13 -26.30 -4.33
C ALA A 138 7.59 -25.20 -3.36
N ALA A 139 7.20 -25.31 -2.09
CA ALA A 139 7.75 -24.46 -1.03
C ALA A 139 9.26 -24.65 -0.95
N GLY A 140 10.02 -23.54 -0.86
CA GLY A 140 11.48 -23.57 -0.84
C GLY A 140 12.13 -23.99 -2.15
N GLN A 141 11.42 -24.12 -3.24
CA GLN A 141 12.00 -24.34 -4.58
C GLN A 141 12.66 -23.05 -5.06
N LYS A 142 13.84 -23.16 -5.67
CA LYS A 142 14.49 -22.04 -6.36
C LYS A 142 13.61 -21.51 -7.47
N ILE A 143 13.38 -20.19 -7.45
CA ILE A 143 12.56 -19.48 -8.45
C ILE A 143 13.35 -18.47 -9.28
N GLY A 144 14.61 -18.24 -8.94
CA GLY A 144 15.46 -17.34 -9.71
C GLY A 144 16.71 -16.91 -8.94
N THR A 145 17.36 -15.88 -9.47
CA THR A 145 18.58 -15.30 -8.93
C THR A 145 18.41 -13.80 -8.75
N LEU A 146 18.77 -13.29 -7.57
CA LEU A 146 18.68 -11.88 -7.24
C LEU A 146 19.63 -11.06 -8.12
N GLN A 147 19.14 -10.02 -8.72
CA GLN A 147 19.90 -9.11 -9.55
C GLN A 147 20.41 -7.91 -8.75
N ALA A 148 21.46 -7.25 -9.24
CA ALA A 148 21.91 -5.96 -8.72
C ALA A 148 20.92 -4.83 -9.06
N GLY A 149 21.11 -3.66 -8.43
CA GLY A 149 20.31 -2.45 -8.68
C GLY A 149 19.28 -2.15 -7.59
N HIS A 150 19.17 -3.00 -6.57
CA HIS A 150 18.38 -2.79 -5.36
C HIS A 150 19.18 -3.23 -4.13
N PRO A 151 19.02 -2.60 -2.94
CA PRO A 151 19.81 -2.94 -1.74
C PRO A 151 19.69 -4.39 -1.27
N GLY A 152 18.71 -5.13 -1.74
CA GLY A 152 18.44 -6.52 -1.41
C GLY A 152 17.22 -7.03 -2.17
N LEU A 153 16.55 -8.05 -1.65
CA LEU A 153 15.32 -8.57 -2.22
C LEU A 153 14.11 -7.77 -1.71
N HIS A 154 13.39 -7.11 -2.61
CA HIS A 154 12.02 -6.66 -2.32
C HIS A 154 11.08 -7.87 -2.35
N PHE A 155 10.51 -8.19 -1.21
CA PHE A 155 9.54 -9.27 -1.02
C PHE A 155 8.18 -8.67 -0.70
N GLY A 156 7.23 -8.81 -1.61
CA GLY A 156 5.87 -8.29 -1.49
C GLY A 156 4.83 -9.40 -1.37
N ALA A 157 3.70 -9.09 -0.75
CA ALA A 157 2.52 -9.94 -0.72
C ALA A 157 1.26 -9.14 -1.07
N LYS A 158 0.37 -9.75 -1.84
CA LYS A 158 -0.92 -9.21 -2.24
C LYS A 158 -2.04 -10.19 -1.96
N ILE A 159 -3.22 -9.64 -1.61
CA ILE A 159 -4.46 -10.41 -1.49
C ILE A 159 -5.26 -10.31 -2.79
N ASP A 160 -5.29 -9.13 -3.38
CA ASP A 160 -5.89 -8.85 -4.68
C ASP A 160 -5.04 -7.80 -5.43
N ASP A 161 -5.54 -7.20 -6.50
CA ASP A 161 -4.78 -6.26 -7.29
C ASP A 161 -4.48 -4.93 -6.60
N HIS A 162 -5.22 -4.61 -5.54
CA HIS A 162 -5.13 -3.31 -4.84
C HIS A 162 -4.67 -3.44 -3.39
N HIS A 163 -4.83 -4.63 -2.76
CA HIS A 163 -4.55 -4.83 -1.36
C HIS A 163 -3.23 -5.56 -1.12
N TYR A 164 -2.34 -4.87 -0.41
CA TYR A 164 -1.03 -5.39 -0.01
C TYR A 164 -1.07 -5.85 1.43
N LEU A 165 -0.33 -6.91 1.72
CA LEU A 165 -0.17 -7.47 3.05
C LEU A 165 1.30 -7.35 3.46
N ASN A 166 1.56 -7.11 4.75
CA ASN A 166 2.91 -7.26 5.26
C ASN A 166 3.34 -8.73 5.13
N PRO A 167 4.30 -9.06 4.26
CA PRO A 167 4.66 -10.45 4.00
C PRO A 167 5.25 -11.17 5.22
N LEU A 168 5.73 -10.44 6.22
CA LEU A 168 6.22 -11.04 7.48
C LEU A 168 5.10 -11.69 8.29
N LEU A 169 3.85 -11.25 8.15
CA LEU A 169 2.70 -11.93 8.76
C LEU A 169 2.53 -13.34 8.23
N LEU A 170 2.85 -13.55 6.94
CA LEU A 170 2.78 -14.87 6.32
C LEU A 170 3.82 -15.83 6.90
N ILE A 171 4.97 -15.29 7.32
CA ILE A 171 6.11 -16.07 7.86
C ILE A 171 5.95 -16.30 9.37
N PHE A 172 5.67 -15.25 10.15
CA PHE A 172 5.68 -15.32 11.62
C PHE A 172 4.31 -15.58 12.24
N GLY A 173 3.24 -15.35 11.48
CA GLY A 173 1.90 -15.31 12.06
C GLY A 173 1.63 -14.01 12.84
N PRO A 174 0.48 -13.91 13.53
CA PRO A 174 0.14 -12.77 14.37
C PRO A 174 1.04 -12.77 15.61
N ILE A 175 1.64 -11.61 15.89
CA ILE A 175 2.37 -11.40 17.14
C ILE A 175 1.35 -11.44 18.29
N ARG A 176 1.48 -12.39 19.20
CA ARG A 176 0.78 -12.39 20.48
C ARG A 176 1.70 -11.81 21.53
N LEU A 177 1.27 -10.71 22.14
CA LEU A 177 1.87 -10.26 23.41
C LEU A 177 1.45 -11.27 24.46
N LEU A 178 2.41 -11.94 25.07
CA LEU A 178 2.16 -12.73 26.25
C LEU A 178 1.90 -11.76 27.41
N PRO A 179 0.91 -12.03 28.28
CA PRO A 179 0.79 -11.25 29.51
C PRO A 179 2.09 -11.38 30.30
N ASP A 180 2.53 -10.29 30.92
CA ASP A 180 3.66 -10.32 31.85
C ASP A 180 3.39 -11.35 32.96
N PRO A 181 4.43 -12.10 33.38
CA PRO A 181 4.31 -13.12 34.41
C PRO A 181 3.90 -12.55 35.79
#